data_8140ee1ad67950274df387908165f5bb
#
_entry.id   8140ee1ad67950274df387908165f5bb
#
_cell.length_a   1.000
_cell.length_b   1.000
_cell.length_c   1.000
_cell.angle_alpha   90.00
_cell.angle_beta   90.00
_cell.angle_gamma   90.00
#
_symmetry.space_group_name_H-M   'P 1'
#
loop_
_entity.id
_entity.type
_entity.pdbx_description
1 polymer ?
#
loop_
_entity_poly.entity_id
_entity_poly.type
_entity_poly.pdbx_seq_one_letter_code
_entity_poly.pdbx_strand_id
1 'polypeptide(L)'
;GGYDRKRDLEDAMLCAAPGMKKNGFLRLGGGEFSLPYTVICGCHPRKTVLITAAVHGGEYVGIQAAVELADKLKPEKIHGRVILVKTVCRKEFEERSGSICPEDEKNLNRVFPGNPQGTRMDRLAYEVVQKLHSAADYYIDLHSGDDYEQLTPYIYYAGCADEDVVQMSRKMAEQADVPYMVKSNVASGGSYNYAAACGIPSVLIERGQMGGWSPEEVHSTRKDVRNILCALGVYDGMRS
;
A
#
# COMPACT_ATOMS: atom_id res chain seq x y z
N GLY A 1 16.45 -9.12 12.46
CA GLY A 1 15.92 -10.42 12.19
C GLY A 1 15.30 -10.41 10.82
N GLY A 2 15.84 -11.24 9.89
CA GLY A 2 15.28 -11.37 8.57
C GLY A 2 13.88 -11.96 8.66
N TYR A 3 12.95 -11.37 7.95
CA TYR A 3 11.63 -11.94 7.74
C TYR A 3 11.79 -13.31 7.09
N ASP A 4 11.16 -14.33 7.66
CA ASP A 4 11.05 -15.63 7.00
C ASP A 4 9.96 -15.54 5.92
N ARG A 5 10.35 -14.96 4.78
CA ARG A 5 9.46 -14.72 3.64
C ARG A 5 8.74 -15.96 3.10
N LYS A 6 9.25 -17.16 3.43
CA LYS A 6 8.64 -18.41 2.98
C LYS A 6 7.40 -18.79 3.79
N ARG A 7 7.38 -18.47 5.08
CA ARG A 7 6.26 -18.83 5.97
C ARG A 7 4.98 -18.07 5.65
N ASP A 8 5.10 -16.78 5.29
CA ASP A 8 3.95 -15.94 5.04
C ASP A 8 3.37 -16.11 3.63
N LEU A 9 4.13 -16.67 2.69
CA LEU A 9 3.63 -17.08 1.37
C LEU A 9 2.66 -18.27 1.44
N GLU A 10 2.68 -19.02 2.54
CA GLU A 10 1.80 -20.15 2.80
C GLU A 10 0.47 -19.72 3.44
N ASP A 11 0.31 -18.45 3.81
CA ASP A 11 -0.97 -17.96 4.28
C ASP A 11 -1.97 -18.00 3.11
N ALA A 12 -2.89 -18.97 3.18
CA ALA A 12 -3.88 -19.23 2.13
C ALA A 12 -4.73 -18.00 1.76
N MET A 13 -4.79 -16.99 2.63
CA MET A 13 -5.52 -15.74 2.37
C MET A 13 -4.82 -14.84 1.35
N LEU A 14 -3.47 -14.82 1.34
CA LEU A 14 -2.69 -13.96 0.43
C LEU A 14 -2.24 -14.69 -0.84
N CYS A 15 -2.79 -15.87 -1.10
CA CYS A 15 -2.50 -16.68 -2.28
C CYS A 15 -3.76 -16.90 -3.10
N ALA A 16 -3.59 -16.88 -4.43
CA ALA A 16 -4.57 -17.34 -5.39
C ALA A 16 -3.90 -18.36 -6.31
N ALA A 17 -4.68 -19.21 -6.98
CA ALA A 17 -4.14 -20.10 -8.00
C ALA A 17 -3.54 -19.28 -9.15
N PRO A 18 -2.51 -19.80 -9.87
CA PRO A 18 -1.96 -19.12 -11.04
C PRO A 18 -3.05 -18.74 -12.05
N GLY A 19 -3.00 -17.51 -12.55
CA GLY A 19 -3.99 -16.96 -13.48
C GLY A 19 -5.32 -16.57 -12.85
N MET A 20 -5.42 -16.53 -11.54
CA MET A 20 -6.67 -16.28 -10.80
C MET A 20 -6.62 -14.99 -9.99
N LYS A 21 -7.79 -14.45 -9.74
CA LYS A 21 -8.05 -13.32 -8.85
C LYS A 21 -8.90 -13.81 -7.67
N LYS A 22 -8.56 -13.39 -6.46
CA LYS A 22 -9.27 -13.72 -5.23
C LYS A 22 -9.60 -12.46 -4.45
N ASN A 23 -10.85 -12.31 -4.04
CA ASN A 23 -11.31 -11.25 -3.15
C ASN A 23 -11.68 -11.83 -1.78
N GLY A 24 -11.50 -11.06 -0.73
CA GLY A 24 -11.89 -11.48 0.61
C GLY A 24 -11.59 -10.44 1.67
N PHE A 25 -11.63 -10.91 2.92
CA PHE A 25 -11.26 -10.14 4.10
C PHE A 25 -10.08 -10.81 4.79
N LEU A 26 -9.00 -10.07 4.94
CA LEU A 26 -7.82 -10.53 5.67
C LEU A 26 -8.06 -10.31 7.16
N ARG A 27 -8.07 -11.38 7.94
CA ARG A 27 -8.20 -11.32 9.39
C ARG A 27 -6.83 -11.24 10.04
N LEU A 28 -6.63 -10.20 10.84
CA LEU A 28 -5.39 -9.94 11.56
C LEU A 28 -5.68 -9.79 13.05
N GLY A 29 -4.64 -10.00 13.89
CA GLY A 29 -4.75 -9.84 15.33
C GLY A 29 -5.80 -10.73 15.98
N GLY A 30 -5.89 -11.99 15.57
CA GLY A 30 -6.91 -12.92 16.08
C GLY A 30 -8.35 -12.58 15.71
N GLY A 31 -8.54 -11.76 14.68
CA GLY A 31 -9.86 -11.30 14.19
C GLY A 31 -10.24 -9.90 14.64
N GLU A 32 -9.39 -9.22 15.41
CA GLU A 32 -9.61 -7.81 15.81
C GLU A 32 -9.69 -6.90 14.59
N PHE A 33 -8.89 -7.18 13.55
CA PHE A 33 -8.86 -6.43 12.31
C PHE A 33 -9.33 -7.30 11.16
N SER A 34 -10.13 -6.71 10.27
CA SER A 34 -10.65 -7.37 9.07
C SER A 34 -10.52 -6.41 7.90
N LEU A 35 -9.58 -6.69 7.00
CA LEU A 35 -9.20 -5.78 5.92
C LEU A 35 -9.66 -6.34 4.57
N PRO A 36 -10.42 -5.57 3.78
CA PRO A 36 -10.82 -6.01 2.44
C PRO A 36 -9.60 -6.04 1.52
N TYR A 37 -9.42 -7.15 0.83
CA TYR A 37 -8.28 -7.34 -0.06
C TYR A 37 -8.65 -8.02 -1.37
N THR A 38 -7.79 -7.85 -2.35
CA THR A 38 -7.77 -8.61 -3.60
C THR A 38 -6.35 -9.09 -3.86
N VAL A 39 -6.20 -10.36 -4.21
CA VAL A 39 -4.93 -10.92 -4.69
C VAL A 39 -5.10 -11.30 -6.16
N ILE A 40 -4.17 -10.85 -6.99
CA ILE A 40 -4.15 -11.15 -8.41
C ILE A 40 -2.84 -11.88 -8.72
N CYS A 41 -2.95 -13.15 -9.13
CA CYS A 41 -1.79 -13.98 -9.46
C CYS A 41 -1.72 -14.20 -10.96
N GLY A 42 -0.56 -13.86 -11.56
CA GLY A 42 -0.24 -14.25 -12.91
C GLY A 42 0.10 -15.73 -13.01
N CYS A 43 0.24 -16.25 -14.25
CA CYS A 43 0.58 -17.66 -14.48
C CYS A 43 2.03 -17.99 -14.08
N HIS A 44 2.89 -16.98 -14.03
CA HIS A 44 4.30 -17.11 -13.66
C HIS A 44 4.62 -16.19 -12.49
N PRO A 45 4.32 -16.59 -11.25
CA PRO A 45 4.59 -15.76 -10.08
C PRO A 45 6.11 -15.56 -9.90
N ARG A 46 6.52 -14.29 -9.87
CA ARG A 46 7.93 -13.90 -9.64
C ARG A 46 8.02 -12.98 -8.43
N LYS A 47 7.64 -11.72 -8.62
CA LYS A 47 7.66 -10.68 -7.59
C LYS A 47 6.25 -10.35 -7.12
N THR A 48 6.15 -9.95 -5.88
CA THR A 48 4.90 -9.50 -5.27
C THR A 48 4.95 -8.00 -5.05
N VAL A 49 3.93 -7.29 -5.52
CA VAL A 49 3.71 -5.87 -5.22
C VAL A 49 2.55 -5.77 -4.25
N LEU A 50 2.82 -5.14 -3.11
CA LEU A 50 1.79 -4.77 -2.13
C LEU A 50 1.31 -3.35 -2.42
N ILE A 51 0.00 -3.17 -2.50
CA ILE A 51 -0.63 -1.86 -2.64
C ILE A 51 -1.61 -1.71 -1.47
N THR A 52 -1.45 -0.66 -0.68
CA THR A 52 -2.35 -0.36 0.43
C THR A 52 -3.02 0.99 0.22
N ALA A 53 -4.27 1.11 0.66
CA ALA A 53 -4.99 2.37 0.70
C ALA A 53 -5.63 2.56 2.07
N ALA A 54 -5.99 3.81 2.40
CA ALA A 54 -6.62 4.19 3.66
C ALA A 54 -5.87 3.68 4.91
N VAL A 55 -4.58 3.94 4.94
CA VAL A 55 -3.80 3.92 6.19
C VAL A 55 -4.38 4.98 7.15
N HIS A 56 -4.98 6.03 6.60
CA HIS A 56 -5.84 6.97 7.34
C HIS A 56 -7.31 6.80 6.91
N GLY A 57 -8.22 6.89 7.87
CA GLY A 57 -9.67 6.85 7.61
C GLY A 57 -10.14 8.17 6.99
N GLY A 58 -10.67 8.17 5.77
CA GLY A 58 -11.12 9.36 5.07
C GLY A 58 -10.38 9.65 3.77
N GLU A 59 -9.41 8.82 3.41
CA GLU A 59 -8.62 8.94 2.18
C GLU A 59 -9.33 8.29 0.99
N TYR A 60 -10.44 8.90 0.53
CA TYR A 60 -11.36 8.32 -0.45
C TYR A 60 -10.75 8.09 -1.84
N VAL A 61 -9.89 8.99 -2.31
CA VAL A 61 -9.26 8.85 -3.64
C VAL A 61 -8.42 7.57 -3.71
N GLY A 62 -7.60 7.32 -2.71
CA GLY A 62 -6.78 6.11 -2.63
C GLY A 62 -7.61 4.84 -2.57
N ILE A 63 -8.67 4.84 -1.74
CA ILE A 63 -9.59 3.70 -1.62
C ILE A 63 -10.27 3.41 -2.95
N GLN A 64 -10.83 4.43 -3.60
CA GLN A 64 -11.52 4.26 -4.88
C GLN A 64 -10.56 3.79 -5.97
N ALA A 65 -9.34 4.31 -6.00
CA ALA A 65 -8.33 3.85 -6.93
C ALA A 65 -7.99 2.36 -6.70
N ALA A 66 -7.84 1.94 -5.45
CA ALA A 66 -7.57 0.54 -5.12
C ALA A 66 -8.73 -0.38 -5.52
N VAL A 67 -9.98 0.04 -5.29
CA VAL A 67 -11.18 -0.71 -5.70
C VAL A 67 -11.22 -0.88 -7.22
N GLU A 68 -10.96 0.18 -7.98
CA GLU A 68 -10.97 0.14 -9.44
C GLU A 68 -9.80 -0.67 -10.01
N LEU A 69 -8.61 -0.58 -9.42
CA LEU A 69 -7.47 -1.41 -9.80
C LEU A 69 -7.76 -2.89 -9.55
N ALA A 70 -8.37 -3.23 -8.42
CA ALA A 70 -8.76 -4.61 -8.10
C ALA A 70 -9.72 -5.19 -9.14
N ASP A 71 -10.61 -4.36 -9.68
CA ASP A 71 -11.53 -4.77 -10.74
C ASP A 71 -10.84 -4.85 -12.12
N LYS A 72 -10.04 -3.84 -12.45
CA LYS A 72 -9.50 -3.66 -13.82
C LYS A 72 -8.24 -4.45 -14.13
N LEU A 73 -7.40 -4.74 -13.12
CA LEU A 73 -6.20 -5.55 -13.35
C LEU A 73 -6.60 -7.01 -13.60
N LYS A 74 -6.23 -7.52 -14.77
CA LYS A 74 -6.56 -8.89 -15.18
C LYS A 74 -5.38 -9.82 -14.94
N PRO A 75 -5.60 -11.04 -14.39
CA PRO A 75 -4.52 -11.98 -14.09
C PRO A 75 -3.65 -12.33 -15.29
N GLU A 76 -4.20 -12.40 -16.49
CA GLU A 76 -3.47 -12.71 -17.73
C GLU A 76 -2.44 -11.63 -18.11
N LYS A 77 -2.55 -10.43 -17.55
CA LYS A 77 -1.61 -9.33 -17.75
C LYS A 77 -0.63 -9.13 -16.60
N ILE A 78 -0.72 -9.95 -15.57
CA ILE A 78 0.15 -9.87 -14.39
C ILE A 78 1.27 -10.89 -14.50
N HIS A 79 2.51 -10.43 -14.34
CA HIS A 79 3.71 -11.24 -14.20
C HIS A 79 4.18 -11.18 -12.75
N GLY A 80 3.75 -12.13 -11.93
CA GLY A 80 3.97 -12.13 -10.51
C GLY A 80 2.66 -12.08 -9.74
N ARG A 81 2.64 -11.35 -8.64
CA ARG A 81 1.48 -11.22 -7.76
C ARG A 81 1.27 -9.77 -7.34
N VAL A 82 0.01 -9.33 -7.35
CA VAL A 82 -0.40 -8.04 -6.81
C VAL A 82 -1.35 -8.29 -5.64
N ILE A 83 -1.02 -7.75 -4.48
CA ILE A 83 -1.88 -7.77 -3.29
C ILE A 83 -2.38 -6.34 -3.08
N LEU A 84 -3.70 -6.15 -3.15
CA LEU A 84 -4.37 -4.88 -2.92
C LEU A 84 -5.14 -4.94 -1.61
N VAL A 85 -4.76 -4.13 -0.64
CA VAL A 85 -5.53 -3.92 0.58
C VAL A 85 -6.28 -2.60 0.44
N LYS A 86 -7.58 -2.67 0.24
CA LYS A 86 -8.42 -1.53 -0.17
C LYS A 86 -8.63 -0.53 0.95
N THR A 87 -8.58 -0.98 2.20
CA THR A 87 -8.77 -0.13 3.38
C THR A 87 -8.05 -0.73 4.57
N VAL A 88 -6.92 -0.15 4.98
CA VAL A 88 -6.16 -0.64 6.15
C VAL A 88 -6.87 -0.24 7.44
N CYS A 89 -7.26 1.03 7.60
CA CYS A 89 -8.05 1.51 8.73
C CYS A 89 -9.55 1.45 8.44
N ARG A 90 -10.08 0.22 8.28
CA ARG A 90 -11.47 0.02 7.89
C ARG A 90 -12.46 0.61 8.89
N LYS A 91 -12.29 0.34 10.18
CA LYS A 91 -13.19 0.86 11.22
C LYS A 91 -13.18 2.39 11.24
N GLU A 92 -12.00 2.98 11.20
CA GLU A 92 -11.82 4.43 11.20
C GLU A 92 -12.41 5.06 9.94
N PHE A 93 -12.32 4.40 8.80
CA PHE A 93 -12.98 4.82 7.56
C PHE A 93 -14.51 4.77 7.69
N GLU A 94 -15.07 3.67 8.18
CA GLU A 94 -16.51 3.51 8.40
C GLU A 94 -17.06 4.51 9.41
N GLU A 95 -16.28 4.87 10.42
CA GLU A 95 -16.61 5.87 11.44
C GLU A 95 -16.28 7.31 11.00
N ARG A 96 -15.65 7.49 9.83
CA ARG A 96 -15.22 8.80 9.30
C ARG A 96 -14.29 9.55 10.23
N SER A 97 -13.36 8.86 10.83
CA SER A 97 -12.48 9.39 11.90
C SER A 97 -11.25 10.15 11.40
N GLY A 98 -10.92 10.13 10.12
CA GLY A 98 -9.73 10.78 9.60
C GLY A 98 -8.43 10.06 9.94
N SER A 99 -7.35 10.81 10.17
CA SER A 99 -6.00 10.26 10.39
C SER A 99 -5.72 9.79 11.82
N ILE A 100 -6.54 10.19 12.78
CA ILE A 100 -6.39 9.85 14.20
C ILE A 100 -7.43 8.82 14.61
N CYS A 101 -6.97 7.69 15.15
CA CYS A 101 -7.83 6.67 15.70
C CYS A 101 -8.53 7.17 16.96
N PRO A 102 -9.87 7.14 17.05
CA PRO A 102 -10.58 7.63 18.26
C PRO A 102 -10.29 6.83 19.52
N GLU A 103 -9.97 5.53 19.37
CA GLU A 103 -9.76 4.66 20.53
C GLU A 103 -8.47 4.97 21.28
N ASP A 104 -7.36 5.20 20.58
CA ASP A 104 -6.04 5.41 21.21
C ASP A 104 -5.38 6.75 20.87
N GLU A 105 -6.08 7.61 20.13
CA GLU A 105 -5.61 8.94 19.72
C GLU A 105 -4.28 8.92 18.94
N LYS A 106 -3.99 7.79 18.26
CA LYS A 106 -2.77 7.61 17.46
C LYS A 106 -3.06 7.66 15.97
N ASN A 107 -2.05 8.10 15.21
CA ASN A 107 -2.00 8.03 13.77
C ASN A 107 -1.24 6.76 13.38
N LEU A 108 -1.89 5.84 12.65
CA LEU A 108 -1.25 4.59 12.24
C LEU A 108 0.07 4.83 11.51
N ASN A 109 0.14 5.86 10.67
CA ASN A 109 1.34 6.15 9.88
C ASN A 109 2.45 6.88 10.67
N ARG A 110 2.39 6.81 11.99
CA ARG A 110 3.42 7.32 12.91
C ARG A 110 3.95 6.27 13.88
N VAL A 111 3.33 5.06 13.87
CA VAL A 111 3.63 4.03 14.89
C VAL A 111 4.33 2.79 14.33
N PHE A 112 4.61 2.72 13.02
CA PHE A 112 5.35 1.60 12.46
C PHE A 112 6.76 1.49 13.03
N PRO A 113 7.23 0.32 13.42
CA PRO A 113 6.75 -1.05 13.10
C PRO A 113 5.65 -1.60 14.01
N GLY A 114 5.11 -0.83 14.93
CA GLY A 114 4.08 -1.28 15.84
C GLY A 114 4.58 -2.07 17.04
N ASN A 115 3.63 -2.54 17.82
CA ASN A 115 3.89 -3.33 19.04
C ASN A 115 2.68 -4.26 19.27
N PRO A 116 2.90 -5.59 19.37
CA PRO A 116 1.80 -6.53 19.58
C PRO A 116 1.13 -6.39 20.95
N GLN A 117 1.80 -5.73 21.90
CA GLN A 117 1.32 -5.47 23.26
C GLN A 117 0.91 -4.00 23.48
N GLY A 118 0.91 -3.21 22.39
CA GLY A 118 0.56 -1.80 22.45
C GLY A 118 -0.95 -1.54 22.32
N THR A 119 -1.28 -0.30 22.01
CA THR A 119 -2.65 0.12 21.78
C THR A 119 -3.15 -0.32 20.38
N ARG A 120 -4.38 0.02 20.02
CA ARG A 120 -5.00 -0.46 18.79
C ARG A 120 -4.15 -0.20 17.54
N MET A 121 -3.68 1.03 17.34
CA MET A 121 -2.87 1.35 16.15
C MET A 121 -1.49 0.68 16.20
N ASP A 122 -0.89 0.54 17.38
CA ASP A 122 0.36 -0.21 17.55
C ASP A 122 0.21 -1.67 17.12
N ARG A 123 -0.89 -2.31 17.51
CA ARG A 123 -1.18 -3.70 17.14
C ARG A 123 -1.49 -3.85 15.66
N LEU A 124 -2.25 -2.92 15.07
CA LEU A 124 -2.53 -2.94 13.63
C LEU A 124 -1.25 -2.77 12.81
N ALA A 125 -0.39 -1.82 13.17
CA ALA A 125 0.90 -1.64 12.48
C ALA A 125 1.75 -2.91 12.57
N TYR A 126 1.83 -3.54 13.74
CA TYR A 126 2.54 -4.79 13.92
C TYR A 126 2.02 -5.89 12.98
N GLU A 127 0.69 -6.06 12.90
CA GLU A 127 0.07 -7.08 12.04
C GLU A 127 0.32 -6.78 10.54
N VAL A 128 0.24 -5.52 10.14
CA VAL A 128 0.56 -5.11 8.76
C VAL A 128 2.00 -5.46 8.40
N VAL A 129 2.94 -5.19 9.30
CA VAL A 129 4.36 -5.55 9.09
C VAL A 129 4.52 -7.07 8.97
N GLN A 130 3.95 -7.83 9.91
CA GLN A 130 4.13 -9.27 9.97
C GLN A 130 3.47 -10.01 8.80
N LYS A 131 2.31 -9.55 8.34
CA LYS A 131 1.51 -10.26 7.33
C LYS A 131 1.60 -9.67 5.92
N LEU A 132 1.67 -8.37 5.79
CA LEU A 132 1.65 -7.70 4.49
C LEU A 132 3.06 -7.31 4.01
N HIS A 133 3.83 -6.58 4.81
CA HIS A 133 5.19 -6.22 4.42
C HIS A 133 6.05 -7.45 4.13
N SER A 134 5.93 -8.49 4.95
CA SER A 134 6.69 -9.73 4.79
C SER A 134 6.41 -10.44 3.46
N ALA A 135 5.23 -10.26 2.90
CA ALA A 135 4.84 -10.85 1.61
C ALA A 135 5.32 -10.03 0.39
N ALA A 136 5.77 -8.80 0.59
CA ALA A 136 6.04 -7.85 -0.48
C ALA A 136 7.50 -7.84 -0.93
N ASP A 137 7.71 -7.73 -2.24
CA ASP A 137 8.99 -7.36 -2.85
C ASP A 137 9.04 -5.87 -3.16
N TYR A 138 7.91 -5.25 -3.44
CA TYR A 138 7.72 -3.82 -3.68
C TYR A 138 6.45 -3.33 -3.00
N TYR A 139 6.42 -2.08 -2.61
CA TYR A 139 5.31 -1.51 -1.86
C TYR A 139 4.88 -0.15 -2.38
N ILE A 140 3.58 0.03 -2.61
CA ILE A 140 2.95 1.28 -3.00
C ILE A 140 1.86 1.61 -2.00
N ASP A 141 1.98 2.75 -1.32
CA ASP A 141 1.00 3.22 -0.36
C ASP A 141 0.24 4.42 -0.92
N LEU A 142 -1.10 4.29 -1.03
CA LEU A 142 -1.96 5.29 -1.61
C LEU A 142 -2.59 6.15 -0.52
N HIS A 143 -2.35 7.45 -0.61
CA HIS A 143 -2.85 8.44 0.34
C HIS A 143 -3.61 9.55 -0.36
N SER A 144 -4.48 10.21 0.39
CA SER A 144 -5.11 11.48 0.01
C SER A 144 -4.70 12.55 1.02
N GLY A 145 -4.75 13.82 0.63
CA GLY A 145 -4.39 14.93 1.49
C GLY A 145 -5.34 15.16 2.67
N ASP A 146 -4.87 15.89 3.66
CA ASP A 146 -5.61 16.23 4.87
C ASP A 146 -6.79 17.18 4.63
N ASP A 147 -7.73 17.26 5.58
CA ASP A 147 -9.10 17.75 5.46
C ASP A 147 -9.33 19.13 4.81
N TYR A 148 -8.35 20.01 4.75
CA TYR A 148 -8.56 21.39 4.31
C TYR A 148 -7.50 21.96 3.37
N GLU A 149 -6.54 21.16 2.96
CA GLU A 149 -5.48 21.60 2.06
C GLU A 149 -5.73 21.12 0.64
N GLN A 150 -5.76 22.07 -0.30
CA GLN A 150 -5.59 21.73 -1.71
C GLN A 150 -4.16 21.27 -1.90
N LEU A 151 -3.94 19.96 -1.79
CA LEU A 151 -2.62 19.43 -1.99
C LEU A 151 -2.32 19.32 -3.48
N THR A 152 -1.23 19.93 -3.86
CA THR A 152 -0.57 19.62 -5.11
C THR A 152 -0.16 18.14 -5.05
N PRO A 153 -0.49 17.31 -6.05
CA PRO A 153 -0.10 15.91 -6.06
C PRO A 153 1.40 15.74 -5.95
N TYR A 154 1.82 14.77 -5.14
CA TYR A 154 3.23 14.43 -4.98
C TYR A 154 3.44 12.96 -4.69
N ILE A 155 4.67 12.52 -4.84
CA ILE A 155 5.11 11.19 -4.46
C ILE A 155 6.32 11.26 -3.55
N TYR A 156 6.28 10.50 -2.44
CA TYR A 156 7.43 10.25 -1.61
C TYR A 156 8.08 8.94 -2.02
N TYR A 157 9.40 8.89 -2.03
CA TYR A 157 10.15 7.65 -2.04
C TYR A 157 11.03 7.54 -0.81
N ALA A 158 11.21 6.32 -0.32
CA ALA A 158 11.95 6.08 0.89
C ALA A 158 13.45 6.33 0.67
N GLY A 159 14.07 7.12 1.54
CA GLY A 159 15.47 7.50 1.46
C GLY A 159 16.37 6.95 2.57
N CYS A 160 15.76 6.41 3.66
CA CYS A 160 16.49 5.79 4.76
C CYS A 160 16.48 4.26 4.62
N ALA A 161 17.31 3.76 3.72
CA ALA A 161 17.43 2.34 3.41
C ALA A 161 18.78 2.07 2.76
N ASP A 162 19.08 0.80 2.48
CA ASP A 162 20.23 0.45 1.65
C ASP A 162 20.13 1.11 0.27
N GLU A 163 21.26 1.42 -0.32
CA GLU A 163 21.33 2.19 -1.58
C GLU A 163 20.50 1.57 -2.71
N ASP A 164 20.53 0.25 -2.86
CA ASP A 164 19.76 -0.46 -3.88
C ASP A 164 18.25 -0.26 -3.70
N VAL A 165 17.80 -0.25 -2.46
CA VAL A 165 16.39 -0.02 -2.11
C VAL A 165 15.98 1.42 -2.42
N VAL A 166 16.84 2.38 -2.09
CA VAL A 166 16.61 3.81 -2.38
C VAL A 166 16.54 4.03 -3.89
N GLN A 167 17.45 3.48 -4.66
CA GLN A 167 17.48 3.63 -6.11
C GLN A 167 16.25 3.02 -6.77
N MET A 168 15.82 1.84 -6.34
CA MET A 168 14.61 1.22 -6.88
C MET A 168 13.35 2.01 -6.47
N SER A 169 13.29 2.50 -5.24
CA SER A 169 12.19 3.37 -4.78
C SER A 169 12.09 4.64 -5.63
N ARG A 170 13.22 5.25 -5.95
CA ARG A 170 13.28 6.41 -6.84
C ARG A 170 12.77 6.09 -8.25
N LYS A 171 13.19 4.95 -8.82
CA LYS A 171 12.70 4.51 -10.14
C LYS A 171 11.19 4.33 -10.16
N MET A 172 10.62 3.77 -9.09
CA MET A 172 9.18 3.65 -8.92
C MET A 172 8.53 5.05 -8.89
N ALA A 173 9.07 5.96 -8.11
CA ALA A 173 8.54 7.32 -7.98
C ALA A 173 8.56 8.09 -9.30
N GLU A 174 9.59 7.91 -10.12
CA GLU A 174 9.74 8.55 -11.43
C GLU A 174 8.63 8.19 -12.43
N GLN A 175 7.87 7.12 -12.16
CA GLN A 175 6.76 6.69 -13.03
C GLN A 175 5.47 7.46 -12.79
N ALA A 176 5.35 8.17 -11.69
CA ALA A 176 4.16 8.96 -11.36
C ALA A 176 4.18 10.30 -12.09
N ASP A 177 3.02 10.68 -12.63
CA ASP A 177 2.83 12.00 -13.25
C ASP A 177 2.40 13.01 -12.19
N VAL A 178 3.36 13.43 -11.38
CA VAL A 178 3.16 14.39 -10.29
C VAL A 178 4.22 15.49 -10.35
N PRO A 179 3.88 16.73 -9.94
CA PRO A 179 4.83 17.86 -10.02
C PRO A 179 5.98 17.76 -9.02
N TYR A 180 5.84 16.99 -7.94
CA TYR A 180 6.87 16.89 -6.91
C TYR A 180 7.18 15.44 -6.55
N MET A 181 8.47 15.14 -6.51
CA MET A 181 9.02 13.89 -6.03
C MET A 181 9.92 14.20 -4.83
N VAL A 182 9.63 13.62 -3.68
CA VAL A 182 10.29 13.94 -2.42
C VAL A 182 10.98 12.70 -1.84
N LYS A 183 12.25 12.83 -1.53
CA LYS A 183 13.01 11.80 -0.80
C LYS A 183 12.73 11.91 0.68
N SER A 184 12.21 10.86 1.29
CA SER A 184 11.97 10.80 2.73
C SER A 184 13.26 10.51 3.50
N ASN A 185 13.42 11.16 4.64
CA ASN A 185 14.62 11.03 5.50
C ASN A 185 14.34 10.28 6.81
N VAL A 186 13.22 9.57 6.92
CA VAL A 186 12.88 8.80 8.12
C VAL A 186 12.82 7.30 7.83
N ALA A 187 13.22 6.48 8.80
CA ALA A 187 13.29 5.02 8.68
C ALA A 187 12.15 4.29 9.40
N SER A 188 11.34 4.99 10.17
CA SER A 188 10.26 4.41 10.97
C SER A 188 9.13 5.41 11.15
N GLY A 189 8.04 4.95 11.75
CA GLY A 189 6.81 5.73 11.91
C GLY A 189 5.85 5.49 10.76
N GLY A 190 6.24 5.77 9.53
CA GLY A 190 5.44 5.49 8.34
C GLY A 190 5.56 4.06 7.85
N SER A 191 4.50 3.55 7.24
CA SER A 191 4.46 2.19 6.69
C SER A 191 5.50 1.99 5.60
N TYR A 192 5.50 2.85 4.57
CA TYR A 192 6.44 2.73 3.45
C TYR A 192 7.91 2.99 3.88
N ASN A 193 8.12 3.88 4.84
CA ASN A 193 9.46 4.15 5.39
C ASN A 193 10.04 2.90 6.05
N TYR A 194 9.26 2.27 6.92
CA TYR A 194 9.71 1.08 7.62
C TYR A 194 9.90 -0.11 6.67
N ALA A 195 8.99 -0.29 5.71
CA ALA A 195 9.13 -1.33 4.68
C ALA A 195 10.47 -1.20 3.93
N ALA A 196 10.83 0.02 3.52
CA ALA A 196 12.09 0.26 2.84
C ALA A 196 13.30 0.03 3.73
N ALA A 197 13.25 0.44 5.00
CA ALA A 197 14.30 0.17 5.98
C ALA A 197 14.53 -1.34 6.16
N CYS A 198 13.51 -2.15 5.93
CA CYS A 198 13.58 -3.62 5.95
C CYS A 198 13.94 -4.24 4.58
N GLY A 199 14.27 -3.45 3.59
CA GLY A 199 14.74 -3.91 2.28
C GLY A 199 13.68 -3.99 1.18
N ILE A 200 12.52 -3.37 1.36
CA ILE A 200 11.41 -3.39 0.39
C ILE A 200 11.32 -2.00 -0.26
N PRO A 201 11.67 -1.85 -1.55
CA PRO A 201 11.51 -0.59 -2.26
C PRO A 201 10.08 -0.09 -2.17
N SER A 202 9.89 1.17 -1.77
CA SER A 202 8.59 1.69 -1.36
C SER A 202 8.38 3.13 -1.78
N VAL A 203 7.14 3.44 -2.16
CA VAL A 203 6.68 4.80 -2.45
C VAL A 203 5.35 5.07 -1.78
N LEU A 204 5.06 6.35 -1.56
CA LEU A 204 3.77 6.85 -1.12
C LEU A 204 3.28 7.87 -2.14
N ILE A 205 2.12 7.61 -2.73
CA ILE A 205 1.46 8.51 -3.69
C ILE A 205 0.39 9.29 -2.94
N GLU A 206 0.43 10.60 -3.05
CA GLU A 206 -0.55 11.47 -2.43
C GLU A 206 -1.26 12.32 -3.48
N ARG A 207 -2.58 12.09 -3.63
CA ARG A 207 -3.45 12.81 -4.55
C ARG A 207 -4.81 13.06 -3.92
N GLY A 208 -5.39 14.20 -4.28
CA GLY A 208 -6.72 14.58 -3.82
C GLY A 208 -6.74 15.16 -2.42
N GLN A 209 -7.92 15.49 -1.95
CA GLN A 209 -8.17 16.05 -0.62
C GLN A 209 -8.85 15.00 0.25
N MET A 210 -8.54 14.97 1.54
CA MET A 210 -9.27 14.14 2.49
C MET A 210 -10.75 14.56 2.52
N GLY A 211 -11.65 13.58 2.50
CA GLY A 211 -13.08 13.82 2.45
C GLY A 211 -13.62 14.28 1.09
N GLY A 212 -12.74 14.58 0.13
CA GLY A 212 -13.11 14.91 -1.24
C GLY A 212 -13.09 13.70 -2.16
N TRP A 213 -13.93 13.73 -3.19
CA TRP A 213 -13.93 12.74 -4.25
C TRP A 213 -13.75 13.41 -5.60
N SER A 214 -12.74 12.99 -6.34
CA SER A 214 -12.42 13.53 -7.66
C SER A 214 -12.15 12.37 -8.62
N PRO A 215 -13.00 12.17 -9.64
CA PRO A 215 -12.77 11.15 -10.66
C PRO A 215 -11.42 11.30 -11.38
N GLU A 216 -10.97 12.52 -11.59
CA GLU A 216 -9.69 12.82 -12.25
C GLU A 216 -8.51 12.35 -11.39
N GLU A 217 -8.55 12.60 -10.09
CA GLU A 217 -7.49 12.17 -9.16
C GLU A 217 -7.48 10.66 -8.98
N VAL A 218 -8.64 10.03 -8.94
CA VAL A 218 -8.76 8.57 -8.93
C VAL A 218 -8.13 7.97 -10.19
N HIS A 219 -8.46 8.51 -11.36
CA HIS A 219 -7.90 8.07 -12.63
C HIS A 219 -6.37 8.25 -12.67
N SER A 220 -5.88 9.40 -12.24
CA SER A 220 -4.44 9.68 -12.19
C SER A 220 -3.70 8.75 -11.23
N THR A 221 -4.28 8.45 -10.08
CA THR A 221 -3.71 7.48 -9.12
C THR A 221 -3.61 6.09 -9.75
N ARG A 222 -4.66 5.62 -10.42
CA ARG A 222 -4.63 4.33 -11.12
C ARG A 222 -3.56 4.30 -12.21
N LYS A 223 -3.44 5.37 -12.96
CA LYS A 223 -2.44 5.53 -14.02
C LYS A 223 -1.01 5.45 -13.44
N ASP A 224 -0.75 6.16 -12.34
CA ASP A 224 0.54 6.11 -11.66
C ASP A 224 0.88 4.67 -11.22
N VAL A 225 -0.05 3.98 -10.60
CA VAL A 225 0.16 2.60 -10.15
C VAL A 225 0.44 1.67 -11.35
N ARG A 226 -0.34 1.76 -12.42
CA ARG A 226 -0.10 0.95 -13.62
C ARG A 226 1.28 1.21 -14.22
N ASN A 227 1.69 2.47 -14.30
CA ASN A 227 3.01 2.82 -14.81
C ASN A 227 4.14 2.25 -13.94
N ILE A 228 3.98 2.28 -12.62
CA ILE A 228 4.92 1.65 -11.69
C ILE A 228 4.96 0.14 -11.91
N LEU A 229 3.81 -0.52 -11.99
CA LEU A 229 3.74 -1.96 -12.24
C LEU A 229 4.38 -2.36 -13.58
N CYS A 230 4.20 -1.56 -14.63
CA CYS A 230 4.87 -1.74 -15.91
C CYS A 230 6.39 -1.63 -15.78
N ALA A 231 6.87 -0.61 -15.09
CA ALA A 231 8.30 -0.38 -14.89
C ALA A 231 8.95 -1.50 -14.07
N LEU A 232 8.22 -2.11 -13.15
CA LEU A 232 8.67 -3.26 -12.36
C LEU A 232 8.60 -4.59 -13.12
N GLY A 233 8.04 -4.60 -14.32
CA GLY A 233 7.84 -5.81 -15.10
C GLY A 233 6.71 -6.72 -14.57
N VAL A 234 5.82 -6.19 -13.74
CA VAL A 234 4.71 -6.93 -13.11
C VAL A 234 3.42 -6.83 -13.92
N TYR A 235 3.25 -5.77 -14.69
CA TYR A 235 2.08 -5.55 -15.52
C TYR A 235 2.46 -5.44 -16.99
N ASP A 236 1.76 -6.20 -17.84
CA ASP A 236 1.94 -6.17 -19.28
C ASP A 236 0.93 -5.22 -19.94
N GLY A 237 1.29 -3.96 -19.99
CA GLY A 237 0.47 -2.88 -20.53
C GLY A 237 1.33 -1.75 -21.06
N MET A 238 0.71 -0.82 -21.81
CA MET A 238 1.41 0.38 -22.25
C MET A 238 1.48 1.42 -21.13
N ARG A 239 2.67 2.00 -20.95
CA ARG A 239 2.83 3.20 -20.14
C ARG A 239 2.12 4.35 -20.86
N SER A 240 1.43 5.14 -20.12
CA SER A 240 0.67 6.29 -20.67
C SER A 240 1.26 7.61 -20.19
#